data_8d3bad82045a66c1ede839b96847749c
#
_entry.id   8d3bad82045a66c1ede839b96847749c
#
_cell.length_a   1.000
_cell.length_b   1.000
_cell.length_c   1.000
_cell.angle_alpha   90.00
_cell.angle_beta   90.00
_cell.angle_gamma   90.00
#
_symmetry.space_group_name_H-M   'P 1'
#
loop_
_entity.id
_entity.type
_entity.pdbx_description
1 polymer ?
#
loop_
_entity_poly.entity_id
_entity_poly.type
_entity_poly.pdbx_seq_one_letter_code
_entity_poly.pdbx_strand_id
1 'polypeptide(L)'
;MTMEIVIIVMLLASLFGAWVLSVWRKLEMQEENIRNALHQTLVQLSAEREALEGLTELLKDVIDAELLREMRCSLENAQDGGEARQPEWISERQRELLRVQNKIAEISESMPLLQAQETYQKYWKAAKSYEHMVETSGLIYNDSVESYNGMLRRMPNRIAAGICGFHRKKMIEIL
;
A
#
# COMPACT_ATOMS: atom_id res chain seq x y z
N MET A 1 34.71 -6.82 47.15
CA MET A 1 35.19 -6.81 45.70
C MET A 1 34.38 -7.72 44.80
N THR A 2 34.22 -8.99 45.10
CA THR A 2 33.43 -9.95 44.25
C THR A 2 31.92 -9.62 44.24
N MET A 3 31.30 -9.30 45.37
CA MET A 3 29.88 -8.95 45.43
C MET A 3 29.57 -7.62 44.71
N GLU A 4 30.41 -6.63 44.83
CA GLU A 4 30.26 -5.34 44.13
C GLU A 4 30.31 -5.50 42.61
N ILE A 5 31.25 -6.35 42.11
CA ILE A 5 31.34 -6.67 40.67
C ILE A 5 30.07 -7.36 40.19
N VAL A 6 29.56 -8.33 40.96
CA VAL A 6 28.30 -9.04 40.59
C VAL A 6 27.13 -8.08 40.52
N ILE A 7 27.00 -7.18 41.47
CA ILE A 7 25.92 -6.14 41.46
C ILE A 7 26.05 -5.23 40.23
N ILE A 8 27.25 -4.76 39.91
CA ILE A 8 27.49 -3.91 38.75
C ILE A 8 27.14 -4.66 37.45
N VAL A 9 27.55 -5.92 37.31
CA VAL A 9 27.23 -6.74 36.13
C VAL A 9 25.71 -6.93 35.98
N MET A 10 25.01 -7.21 37.10
CA MET A 10 23.55 -7.35 37.07
C MET A 10 22.83 -6.03 36.68
N LEU A 11 23.31 -4.88 37.19
CA LEU A 11 22.79 -3.56 36.80
C LEU A 11 23.02 -3.29 35.33
N LEU A 12 24.20 -3.57 34.78
CA LEU A 12 24.51 -3.37 33.37
C LEU A 12 23.67 -4.31 32.48
N ALA A 13 23.49 -5.57 32.88
CA ALA A 13 22.64 -6.51 32.17
C ALA A 13 21.17 -6.07 32.16
N SER A 14 20.65 -5.56 33.29
CA SER A 14 19.27 -5.05 33.35
C SER A 14 19.06 -3.80 32.48
N LEU A 15 20.01 -2.87 32.47
CA LEU A 15 19.99 -1.69 31.59
C LEU A 15 20.05 -2.08 30.12
N PHE A 16 20.90 -3.03 29.78
CA PHE A 16 20.99 -3.55 28.42
C PHE A 16 19.69 -4.23 27.99
N GLY A 17 19.09 -5.05 28.86
CA GLY A 17 17.80 -5.71 28.59
C GLY A 17 16.67 -4.68 28.40
N ALA A 18 16.59 -3.65 29.26
CA ALA A 18 15.60 -2.57 29.14
C ALA A 18 15.78 -1.77 27.84
N TRP A 19 17.03 -1.53 27.43
CA TRP A 19 17.32 -0.88 26.16
C TRP A 19 16.87 -1.74 24.96
N VAL A 20 17.22 -3.04 24.93
CA VAL A 20 16.78 -3.97 23.87
C VAL A 20 15.26 -4.00 23.75
N LEU A 21 14.54 -4.09 24.88
CA LEU A 21 13.07 -4.04 24.91
C LEU A 21 12.52 -2.72 24.36
N SER A 22 13.16 -1.59 24.66
CA SER A 22 12.76 -0.28 24.12
C SER A 22 12.91 -0.22 22.59
N VAL A 23 14.01 -0.75 22.05
CA VAL A 23 14.24 -0.84 20.59
C VAL A 23 13.24 -1.78 19.94
N TRP A 24 13.02 -2.96 20.54
CA TRP A 24 12.05 -3.93 20.07
C TRP A 24 10.65 -3.33 19.93
N ARG A 25 10.14 -2.67 20.98
CA ARG A 25 8.83 -2.00 20.95
C ARG A 25 8.73 -0.94 19.85
N LYS A 26 9.79 -0.16 19.64
CA LYS A 26 9.82 0.86 18.58
C LYS A 26 9.75 0.23 17.18
N LEU A 27 10.49 -0.86 16.95
CA LEU A 27 10.49 -1.55 15.67
C LEU A 27 9.15 -2.24 15.40
N GLU A 28 8.56 -2.87 16.41
CA GLU A 28 7.23 -3.50 16.31
C GLU A 28 6.14 -2.47 15.98
N MET A 29 6.16 -1.31 16.66
CA MET A 29 5.23 -0.21 16.35
C MET A 29 5.40 0.29 14.90
N GLN A 30 6.63 0.35 14.40
CA GLN A 30 6.87 0.74 13.01
C GLN A 30 6.42 -0.33 12.00
N GLU A 31 6.59 -1.61 12.32
CA GLU A 31 6.02 -2.70 11.49
C GLU A 31 4.49 -2.63 11.45
N GLU A 32 3.86 -2.29 12.56
CA GLU A 32 2.42 -2.05 12.61
C GLU A 32 1.99 -0.88 11.72
N ASN A 33 2.73 0.25 11.78
CA ASN A 33 2.46 1.41 10.91
C ASN A 33 2.57 1.04 9.43
N ILE A 34 3.61 0.28 9.04
CA ILE A 34 3.79 -0.23 7.68
C ILE A 34 2.61 -1.10 7.27
N ARG A 35 2.19 -2.02 8.13
CA ARG A 35 1.05 -2.92 7.87
C ARG A 35 -0.26 -2.14 7.70
N ASN A 36 -0.49 -1.13 8.54
CA ASN A 36 -1.68 -0.29 8.48
C ASN A 36 -1.70 0.57 7.21
N ALA A 37 -0.56 1.17 6.83
CA ALA A 37 -0.44 1.93 5.59
C ALA A 37 -0.67 1.04 4.36
N LEU A 38 -0.10 -0.17 4.35
CA LEU A 38 -0.33 -1.15 3.28
C LEU A 38 -1.81 -1.52 3.16
N HIS A 39 -2.45 -1.81 4.30
CA HIS A 39 -3.89 -2.14 4.32
C HIS A 39 -4.74 -0.98 3.80
N GLN A 40 -4.42 0.25 4.19
CA GLN A 40 -5.12 1.44 3.70
C GLN A 40 -4.97 1.58 2.18
N THR A 41 -3.77 1.39 1.62
CA THR A 41 -3.53 1.42 0.17
C THR A 41 -4.38 0.37 -0.56
N LEU A 42 -4.47 -0.86 -0.02
CA LEU A 42 -5.29 -1.93 -0.61
C LEU A 42 -6.78 -1.60 -0.58
N VAL A 43 -7.28 -1.00 0.50
CA VAL A 43 -8.69 -0.57 0.60
C VAL A 43 -9.02 0.49 -0.45
N GLN A 44 -8.14 1.48 -0.64
CA GLN A 44 -8.33 2.53 -1.64
C GLN A 44 -8.29 1.96 -3.07
N LEU A 45 -7.36 1.04 -3.34
CA LEU A 45 -7.24 0.37 -4.63
C LEU A 45 -8.51 -0.45 -4.98
N SER A 46 -9.09 -1.12 -3.98
CA SER A 46 -10.35 -1.85 -4.15
C SER A 46 -11.52 -0.91 -4.42
N ALA A 47 -11.59 0.25 -3.76
CA ALA A 47 -12.62 1.24 -3.99
C ALA A 47 -12.49 1.94 -5.37
N GLU A 48 -11.26 2.18 -5.84
CA GLU A 48 -10.98 2.65 -7.21
C GLU A 48 -11.49 1.64 -8.24
N ARG A 49 -11.18 0.35 -8.05
CA ARG A 49 -11.66 -0.73 -8.91
C ARG A 49 -13.19 -0.76 -9.00
N GLU A 50 -13.88 -0.67 -7.87
CA GLU A 50 -15.36 -0.64 -7.84
C GLU A 50 -15.93 0.56 -8.59
N ALA A 51 -15.30 1.72 -8.49
CA ALA A 51 -15.73 2.90 -9.24
C ALA A 51 -15.52 2.71 -10.76
N LEU A 52 -14.40 2.10 -11.18
CA LEU A 52 -14.13 1.79 -12.58
C LEU A 52 -15.04 0.66 -13.13
N GLU A 53 -15.42 -0.30 -12.30
CA GLU A 53 -16.45 -1.30 -12.65
C GLU A 53 -17.80 -0.63 -12.94
N GLY A 54 -18.22 0.32 -12.07
CA GLY A 54 -19.43 1.10 -12.32
C GLY A 54 -19.39 1.87 -13.62
N LEU A 55 -18.25 2.47 -14.00
CA LEU A 55 -18.07 3.14 -15.29
C LEU A 55 -18.10 2.16 -16.47
N THR A 56 -17.44 1.01 -16.33
CA THR A 56 -17.42 -0.03 -17.36
C THR A 56 -18.83 -0.58 -17.63
N GLU A 57 -19.63 -0.72 -16.58
CA GLU A 57 -21.03 -1.15 -16.73
C GLU A 57 -21.92 -0.10 -17.44
N LEU A 58 -21.66 1.19 -17.26
CA LEU A 58 -22.34 2.25 -18.00
C LEU A 58 -22.00 2.24 -19.50
N LEU A 59 -20.80 1.75 -19.85
CA LEU A 59 -20.31 1.70 -21.23
C LEU A 59 -20.72 0.43 -21.98
N LYS A 60 -21.26 -0.59 -21.32
CA LYS A 60 -21.49 -1.93 -21.88
C LYS A 60 -22.33 -1.97 -23.16
N ASP A 61 -23.30 -1.05 -23.28
CA ASP A 61 -24.22 -0.98 -24.43
C ASP A 61 -23.69 -0.07 -25.56
N VAL A 62 -22.53 0.57 -25.37
CA VAL A 62 -21.96 1.60 -26.23
C VAL A 62 -20.67 1.14 -26.89
N ILE A 63 -19.91 0.28 -26.24
CA ILE A 63 -18.62 -0.24 -26.70
C ILE A 63 -18.79 -1.66 -27.29
N ASP A 64 -17.83 -2.07 -28.10
CA ASP A 64 -17.82 -3.42 -28.63
C ASP A 64 -17.53 -4.47 -27.53
N ALA A 65 -17.99 -5.70 -27.78
CA ALA A 65 -17.91 -6.78 -26.79
C ALA A 65 -16.46 -7.20 -26.48
N GLU A 66 -15.51 -6.99 -27.40
CA GLU A 66 -14.11 -7.35 -27.21
C GLU A 66 -13.45 -6.36 -26.25
N LEU A 67 -13.65 -5.06 -26.46
CA LEU A 67 -13.14 -4.00 -25.57
C LEU A 67 -13.74 -4.12 -24.16
N LEU A 68 -15.04 -4.41 -24.07
CA LEU A 68 -15.69 -4.65 -22.77
C LEU A 68 -15.05 -5.85 -22.04
N ARG A 69 -14.75 -6.93 -22.77
CA ARG A 69 -14.10 -8.12 -22.20
C ARG A 69 -12.68 -7.80 -21.73
N GLU A 70 -11.92 -7.04 -22.50
CA GLU A 70 -10.57 -6.61 -22.13
C GLU A 70 -10.57 -5.78 -20.83
N MET A 71 -11.47 -4.79 -20.73
CA MET A 71 -11.61 -3.95 -19.54
C MET A 71 -11.99 -4.78 -18.31
N ARG A 72 -12.94 -5.71 -18.45
CA ARG A 72 -13.34 -6.61 -17.36
C ARG A 72 -12.20 -7.53 -16.92
N CYS A 73 -11.43 -8.08 -17.86
CA CYS A 73 -10.26 -8.89 -17.55
C CYS A 73 -9.21 -8.09 -16.74
N SER A 74 -8.93 -6.84 -17.12
CA SER A 74 -8.03 -5.97 -16.34
C SER A 74 -8.56 -5.68 -14.95
N LEU A 75 -9.88 -5.45 -14.78
CA LEU A 75 -10.51 -5.26 -13.46
C LEU A 75 -10.46 -6.54 -12.60
N GLU A 76 -10.63 -7.71 -13.21
CA GLU A 76 -10.47 -9.00 -12.53
C GLU A 76 -9.02 -9.23 -12.10
N ASN A 77 -8.03 -8.92 -12.95
CA ASN A 77 -6.60 -9.00 -12.62
C ASN A 77 -6.23 -8.04 -11.47
N ALA A 78 -6.94 -6.91 -11.36
CA ALA A 78 -6.78 -5.99 -10.25
C ALA A 78 -7.51 -6.41 -8.96
N GLN A 79 -8.26 -7.53 -8.97
CA GLN A 79 -8.97 -8.03 -7.80
C GLN A 79 -8.02 -8.62 -6.75
N ASP A 80 -8.40 -8.50 -5.47
CA ASP A 80 -7.61 -9.05 -4.36
C ASP A 80 -7.64 -10.58 -4.33
N GLY A 81 -6.50 -11.21 -4.65
CA GLY A 81 -6.32 -12.66 -4.62
C GLY A 81 -6.03 -13.26 -3.24
N GLY A 82 -6.22 -12.52 -2.17
CA GLY A 82 -6.10 -13.04 -0.78
C GLY A 82 -4.69 -13.39 -0.30
N GLU A 83 -3.77 -13.75 -1.17
CA GLU A 83 -2.38 -14.12 -0.81
C GLU A 83 -1.37 -12.97 -0.88
N ALA A 84 -1.75 -11.85 -1.45
CA ALA A 84 -0.80 -10.85 -1.86
C ALA A 84 -0.76 -9.65 -0.91
N ARG A 85 0.01 -9.79 0.12
CA ARG A 85 0.52 -8.69 0.94
C ARG A 85 1.95 -8.28 0.51
N GLN A 86 2.31 -8.54 -0.75
CA GLN A 86 3.62 -8.16 -1.28
C GLN A 86 3.53 -6.80 -1.97
N PRO A 87 4.47 -5.88 -1.69
CA PRO A 87 4.45 -4.51 -2.24
C PRO A 87 4.43 -4.45 -3.77
N GLU A 88 5.13 -5.35 -4.44
CA GLU A 88 5.25 -5.42 -5.89
C GLU A 88 3.89 -5.60 -6.60
N TRP A 89 2.98 -6.26 -5.94
CA TRP A 89 1.66 -6.62 -6.42
C TRP A 89 0.69 -5.43 -6.49
N ILE A 90 0.91 -4.42 -5.63
CA ILE A 90 0.13 -3.18 -5.65
C ILE A 90 0.39 -2.41 -6.93
N SER A 91 1.65 -2.31 -7.36
CA SER A 91 2.04 -1.61 -8.58
C SER A 91 1.44 -2.25 -9.84
N GLU A 92 1.37 -3.59 -9.88
CA GLU A 92 0.76 -4.30 -11.00
C GLU A 92 -0.74 -4.01 -11.09
N ARG A 93 -1.45 -4.04 -9.97
CA ARG A 93 -2.87 -3.71 -9.91
C ARG A 93 -3.16 -2.27 -10.27
N GLN A 94 -2.38 -1.35 -9.77
CA GLN A 94 -2.50 0.05 -10.12
C GLN A 94 -2.34 0.25 -11.64
N ARG A 95 -1.40 -0.45 -12.29
CA ARG A 95 -1.25 -0.43 -13.76
C ARG A 95 -2.50 -0.92 -14.48
N GLU A 96 -3.10 -2.01 -14.02
CA GLU A 96 -4.33 -2.52 -14.64
C GLU A 96 -5.49 -1.53 -14.50
N LEU A 97 -5.67 -0.91 -13.32
CA LEU A 97 -6.71 0.11 -13.12
C LEU A 97 -6.47 1.35 -13.99
N LEU A 98 -5.23 1.84 -14.09
CA LEU A 98 -4.87 2.96 -14.95
C LEU A 98 -5.12 2.66 -16.43
N ARG A 99 -4.91 1.42 -16.91
CA ARG A 99 -5.27 1.01 -18.27
C ARG A 99 -6.77 1.16 -18.53
N VAL A 100 -7.59 0.63 -17.64
CA VAL A 100 -9.05 0.73 -17.75
C VAL A 100 -9.48 2.19 -17.72
N GLN A 101 -8.97 2.98 -16.79
CA GLN A 101 -9.29 4.39 -16.64
C GLN A 101 -8.93 5.20 -17.88
N ASN A 102 -7.76 4.98 -18.48
CA ASN A 102 -7.34 5.66 -19.71
C ASN A 102 -8.25 5.28 -20.90
N LYS A 103 -8.66 4.01 -21.01
CA LYS A 103 -9.63 3.59 -22.04
C LYS A 103 -11.00 4.25 -21.85
N ILE A 104 -11.48 4.33 -20.62
CA ILE A 104 -12.74 5.02 -20.30
C ILE A 104 -12.64 6.51 -20.66
N ALA A 105 -11.51 7.16 -20.37
CA ALA A 105 -11.28 8.56 -20.72
C ALA A 105 -11.35 8.77 -22.25
N GLU A 106 -10.61 7.96 -23.01
CA GLU A 106 -10.58 8.00 -24.48
C GLU A 106 -11.99 7.81 -25.11
N ILE A 107 -12.74 6.83 -24.64
CA ILE A 107 -14.10 6.56 -25.10
C ILE A 107 -15.01 7.74 -24.79
N SER A 108 -14.94 8.25 -23.57
CA SER A 108 -15.85 9.32 -23.10
C SER A 108 -15.60 10.65 -23.80
N GLU A 109 -14.37 10.94 -24.27
CA GLU A 109 -14.07 12.12 -25.08
C GLU A 109 -14.90 12.19 -26.36
N SER A 110 -15.19 11.04 -26.95
CA SER A 110 -16.03 10.93 -28.15
C SER A 110 -17.54 11.00 -27.86
N MET A 111 -17.94 11.02 -26.57
CA MET A 111 -19.33 10.90 -26.12
C MET A 111 -19.74 12.00 -25.12
N PRO A 112 -19.95 13.25 -25.58
CA PRO A 112 -20.29 14.35 -24.67
C PRO A 112 -21.59 14.13 -23.87
N LEU A 113 -22.54 13.40 -24.43
CA LEU A 113 -23.81 13.06 -23.75
C LEU A 113 -23.60 12.09 -22.58
N LEU A 114 -22.62 11.18 -22.68
CA LEU A 114 -22.24 10.29 -21.59
C LEU A 114 -21.56 11.07 -20.47
N GLN A 115 -20.63 11.94 -20.82
CA GLN A 115 -19.95 12.80 -19.84
C GLN A 115 -20.90 13.72 -19.06
N ALA A 116 -22.03 14.13 -19.69
CA ALA A 116 -23.04 14.95 -19.05
C ALA A 116 -23.95 14.19 -18.06
N GLN A 117 -23.90 12.84 -18.08
CA GLN A 117 -24.71 12.04 -17.14
C GLN A 117 -24.18 12.15 -15.72
N GLU A 118 -25.06 12.43 -14.77
CA GLU A 118 -24.72 12.55 -13.35
C GLU A 118 -24.07 11.28 -12.80
N THR A 119 -24.56 10.11 -13.19
CA THR A 119 -24.01 8.81 -12.77
C THR A 119 -22.57 8.62 -13.26
N TYR A 120 -22.26 8.97 -14.53
CA TYR A 120 -20.90 8.93 -15.05
C TYR A 120 -19.98 9.85 -14.27
N GLN A 121 -20.40 11.11 -14.07
CA GLN A 121 -19.59 12.10 -13.33
C GLN A 121 -19.32 11.66 -11.89
N LYS A 122 -20.30 11.04 -11.23
CA LYS A 122 -20.16 10.52 -9.87
C LYS A 122 -19.08 9.41 -9.82
N TYR A 123 -19.16 8.41 -10.68
CA TYR A 123 -18.18 7.32 -10.70
C TYR A 123 -16.80 7.79 -11.15
N TRP A 124 -16.73 8.67 -12.15
CA TRP A 124 -15.47 9.24 -12.63
C TRP A 124 -14.75 10.03 -11.54
N LYS A 125 -15.48 10.90 -10.85
CA LYS A 125 -14.95 11.67 -9.71
C LYS A 125 -14.50 10.75 -8.57
N ALA A 126 -15.25 9.69 -8.29
CA ALA A 126 -14.88 8.70 -7.28
C ALA A 126 -13.60 7.97 -7.66
N ALA A 127 -13.49 7.46 -8.91
CA ALA A 127 -12.28 6.79 -9.39
C ALA A 127 -11.04 7.69 -9.28
N LYS A 128 -11.13 8.94 -9.76
CA LYS A 128 -10.04 9.92 -9.64
C LYS A 128 -9.69 10.28 -8.20
N SER A 129 -10.66 10.32 -7.31
CA SER A 129 -10.40 10.54 -5.89
C SER A 129 -9.68 9.37 -5.25
N TYR A 130 -10.08 8.15 -5.56
CA TYR A 130 -9.43 6.94 -5.03
C TYR A 130 -8.03 6.72 -5.60
N GLU A 131 -7.80 6.98 -6.90
CA GLU A 131 -6.47 7.01 -7.51
C GLU A 131 -5.51 7.89 -6.70
N HIS A 132 -5.91 9.15 -6.43
CA HIS A 132 -5.10 10.06 -5.63
C HIS A 132 -4.89 9.57 -4.17
N MET A 133 -5.89 8.90 -3.60
CA MET A 133 -5.76 8.29 -2.27
C MET A 133 -4.80 7.10 -2.27
N VAL A 134 -4.77 6.28 -3.34
CA VAL A 134 -3.80 5.20 -3.53
C VAL A 134 -2.39 5.75 -3.59
N GLU A 135 -2.14 6.79 -4.39
CA GLU A 135 -0.85 7.47 -4.46
C GLU A 135 -0.41 7.98 -3.07
N THR A 136 -1.29 8.71 -2.39
CA THR A 136 -0.98 9.29 -1.08
C THR A 136 -0.70 8.21 -0.03
N SER A 137 -1.53 7.17 0.05
CA SER A 137 -1.33 6.08 1.02
C SER A 137 -0.09 5.24 0.70
N GLY A 138 0.25 5.07 -0.58
CA GLY A 138 1.48 4.43 -1.02
C GLY A 138 2.73 5.23 -0.64
N LEU A 139 2.70 6.56 -0.73
CA LEU A 139 3.77 7.43 -0.24
C LEU A 139 3.95 7.30 1.28
N ILE A 140 2.86 7.27 2.05
CA ILE A 140 2.90 7.07 3.51
C ILE A 140 3.50 5.70 3.85
N TYR A 141 3.15 4.66 3.08
CA TYR A 141 3.76 3.34 3.22
C TYR A 141 5.28 3.40 2.99
N ASN A 142 5.73 4.01 1.89
CA ASN A 142 7.14 4.13 1.54
C ASN A 142 7.93 4.91 2.61
N ASP A 143 7.39 6.01 3.12
CA ASP A 143 7.95 6.80 4.22
C ASP A 143 8.11 5.94 5.50
N SER A 144 7.10 5.15 5.82
CA SER A 144 7.12 4.24 6.96
C SER A 144 8.20 3.17 6.80
N VAL A 145 8.33 2.59 5.59
CA VAL A 145 9.37 1.61 5.24
C VAL A 145 10.76 2.23 5.31
N GLU A 146 10.95 3.45 4.80
CA GLU A 146 12.23 4.15 4.86
C GLU A 146 12.65 4.44 6.30
N SER A 147 11.73 4.96 7.12
CA SER A 147 11.94 5.20 8.55
C SER A 147 12.35 3.93 9.28
N TYR A 148 11.60 2.84 9.10
CA TYR A 148 11.89 1.53 9.67
C TYR A 148 13.25 1.00 9.23
N ASN A 149 13.52 0.95 7.93
CA ASN A 149 14.80 0.51 7.38
C ASN A 149 15.97 1.40 7.86
N GLY A 150 15.72 2.70 8.05
CA GLY A 150 16.66 3.64 8.62
C GLY A 150 17.00 3.30 10.09
N MET A 151 16.03 2.91 10.90
CA MET A 151 16.26 2.46 12.27
C MET A 151 17.10 1.16 12.33
N LEU A 152 16.86 0.22 11.42
CA LEU A 152 17.64 -1.02 11.34
C LEU A 152 19.11 -0.79 10.95
N ARG A 153 19.42 0.31 10.27
CA ARG A 153 20.81 0.62 9.85
C ARG A 153 21.63 1.31 10.92
N ARG A 154 20.98 2.06 11.84
CA ARG A 154 21.66 2.91 12.83
C ARG A 154 22.20 2.06 13.99
N MET A 155 23.44 2.31 14.38
CA MET A 155 23.98 1.80 15.66
C MET A 155 23.41 2.62 16.83
N PRO A 156 23.10 2.02 17.96
CA PRO A 156 23.25 0.61 18.30
C PRO A 156 22.05 -0.29 17.93
N ASN A 157 20.94 0.26 17.37
CA ASN A 157 19.69 -0.44 17.07
C ASN A 157 19.91 -1.68 16.18
N ARG A 158 20.91 -1.64 15.27
CA ARG A 158 21.26 -2.76 14.39
C ARG A 158 21.54 -4.05 15.15
N ILE A 159 22.18 -3.94 16.33
CA ILE A 159 22.50 -5.11 17.17
C ILE A 159 21.20 -5.69 17.75
N ALA A 160 20.35 -4.84 18.34
CA ALA A 160 19.08 -5.26 18.90
C ALA A 160 18.15 -5.85 17.83
N ALA A 161 18.09 -5.24 16.65
CA ALA A 161 17.30 -5.72 15.50
C ALA A 161 17.75 -7.10 15.03
N GLY A 162 19.08 -7.35 14.97
CA GLY A 162 19.64 -8.66 14.62
C GLY A 162 19.28 -9.74 15.65
N ILE A 163 19.31 -9.42 16.94
CA ILE A 163 18.92 -10.34 18.02
C ILE A 163 17.43 -10.67 17.95
N CYS A 164 16.58 -9.67 17.63
CA CYS A 164 15.12 -9.80 17.60
C CYS A 164 14.57 -10.31 16.25
N GLY A 165 15.42 -10.54 15.24
CA GLY A 165 15.01 -11.10 13.95
C GLY A 165 14.29 -10.11 13.01
N PHE A 166 14.45 -8.80 13.19
CA PHE A 166 13.86 -7.80 12.30
C PHE A 166 14.63 -7.67 10.98
N HIS A 167 13.90 -7.65 9.86
CA HIS A 167 14.44 -7.59 8.50
C HIS A 167 13.92 -6.37 7.76
N ARG A 168 14.70 -5.93 6.75
CA ARG A 168 14.30 -4.81 5.89
C ARG A 168 13.03 -5.14 5.11
N LYS A 169 12.21 -4.11 4.93
CA LYS A 169 10.99 -4.14 4.12
C LYS A 169 11.25 -3.48 2.76
N LYS A 170 10.48 -3.88 1.77
CA LYS A 170 10.51 -3.31 0.41
C LYS A 170 9.51 -2.17 0.28
N MET A 171 9.82 -1.22 -0.57
CA MET A 171 8.93 -0.12 -0.97
C MET A 171 8.00 -0.55 -2.11
N ILE A 172 6.92 0.19 -2.28
CA ILE A 172 6.00 0.10 -3.43
C ILE A 172 6.49 1.07 -4.50
N GLU A 173 6.46 0.64 -5.76
CA GLU A 173 6.57 1.55 -6.90
C GLU A 173 5.18 2.17 -7.12
N ILE A 174 5.06 3.50 -6.93
CA ILE A 174 3.83 4.26 -7.13
C ILE A 174 3.88 4.82 -8.55
N LEU A 175 2.78 4.71 -9.27
CA LEU A 175 2.65 5.12 -10.68
C LEU A 175 1.97 6.46 -10.81
#